data_c5e87893450af36b0de2dc40ebe8e3a8
#
_entry.id   c5e87893450af36b0de2dc40ebe8e3a8
#
_cell.length_a   1.000
_cell.length_b   1.000
_cell.length_c   1.000
_cell.angle_alpha   90.00
_cell.angle_beta   90.00
_cell.angle_gamma   90.00
#
_symmetry.space_group_name_H-M   'P 1'
#
loop_
_entity.id
_entity.type
_entity.pdbx_description
1 polymer ?
#
loop_
_entity_poly.entity_id
_entity_poly.type
_entity_poly.pdbx_seq_one_letter_code
_entity_poly.pdbx_strand_id
1 'polypeptide(L)'
;MSNAYVHAERSVKKWGGTPEDYLTIHRWLDQCKAHLADNRHRAILHNAWGIHLAVDVFGDFITNSANRRVFVKEIGEQHVVEDLGFIPSLNECLSGLKLEAWMGGALSNPQQRQASTAAESSNC
;
A
#
# COMPACT_ATOMS: atom_id res chain seq x y z
N MET A 1 14.93 -7.53 -4.49
CA MET A 1 13.59 -7.19 -4.17
C MET A 1 12.80 -8.39 -3.76
N SER A 2 12.10 -8.31 -2.70
CA SER A 2 11.35 -9.44 -2.20
C SER A 2 9.98 -9.50 -2.86
N ASN A 3 9.49 -10.69 -3.13
CA ASN A 3 8.12 -10.87 -3.58
C ASN A 3 7.26 -11.32 -2.40
N ALA A 4 5.96 -11.43 -2.62
CA ALA A 4 5.03 -11.75 -1.54
C ALA A 4 5.34 -13.08 -0.86
N TYR A 5 5.79 -14.06 -1.61
CA TYR A 5 6.09 -15.37 -1.03
C TYR A 5 7.30 -15.31 -0.08
N VAL A 6 8.31 -14.52 -0.42
CA VAL A 6 9.48 -14.35 0.45
C VAL A 6 9.06 -13.67 1.75
N HIS A 7 8.21 -12.65 1.67
CA HIS A 7 7.68 -12.02 2.88
C HIS A 7 6.89 -13.02 3.72
N ALA A 8 6.11 -13.87 3.07
CA ALA A 8 5.31 -14.88 3.77
C ALA A 8 6.21 -15.90 4.47
N GLU A 9 7.31 -16.30 3.83
CA GLU A 9 8.26 -17.21 4.47
C GLU A 9 8.88 -16.58 5.72
N ARG A 10 9.15 -15.29 5.66
CA ARG A 10 9.68 -14.57 6.82
C ARG A 10 8.65 -14.44 7.93
N SER A 11 7.37 -14.30 7.55
CA SER A 11 6.28 -14.33 8.53
C SER A 11 6.24 -15.66 9.27
N VAL A 12 6.45 -16.76 8.56
CA VAL A 12 6.50 -18.09 9.18
C VAL A 12 7.61 -18.16 10.21
N LYS A 13 8.76 -17.58 9.91
CA LYS A 13 9.86 -17.58 10.88
C LYS A 13 9.52 -16.80 12.14
N LYS A 14 8.68 -15.77 12.01
CA LYS A 14 8.31 -14.96 13.16
C LYS A 14 7.19 -15.57 13.97
N TRP A 15 6.18 -16.11 13.32
CA TRP A 15 4.94 -16.50 14.00
C TRP A 15 4.52 -17.94 13.81
N GLY A 16 5.24 -18.70 13.00
CA GLY A 16 4.87 -20.10 12.73
C GLY A 16 3.82 -20.21 11.63
N GLY A 17 3.26 -21.37 11.49
CA GLY A 17 2.28 -21.65 10.45
C GLY A 17 2.93 -21.93 9.12
N THR A 18 2.23 -21.63 8.04
CA THR A 18 2.71 -21.84 6.68
C THR A 18 2.67 -20.53 5.90
N PRO A 19 3.42 -20.44 4.79
CA PRO A 19 3.41 -19.21 3.99
C PRO A 19 2.01 -18.83 3.52
N GLU A 20 1.17 -19.81 3.23
CA GLU A 20 -0.20 -19.54 2.76
C GLU A 20 -1.02 -18.77 3.78
N ASP A 21 -0.69 -18.88 5.07
CA ASP A 21 -1.42 -18.14 6.10
C ASP A 21 -1.27 -16.64 5.91
N TYR A 22 -0.15 -16.19 5.34
CA TYR A 22 0.18 -14.77 5.25
C TYR A 22 0.19 -14.23 3.82
N LEU A 23 0.18 -15.12 2.84
CA LEU A 23 0.42 -14.75 1.45
C LEU A 23 -0.60 -13.75 0.90
N THR A 24 -1.86 -13.92 1.27
CA THR A 24 -2.91 -13.03 0.78
C THR A 24 -2.67 -11.59 1.24
N ILE A 25 -2.23 -11.40 2.48
CA ILE A 25 -1.96 -10.07 3.00
C ILE A 25 -0.76 -9.45 2.29
N HIS A 26 0.31 -10.22 2.11
CA HIS A 26 1.50 -9.73 1.43
C HIS A 26 1.21 -9.39 -0.04
N ARG A 27 0.40 -10.21 -0.72
CA ARG A 27 -0.01 -9.89 -2.09
C ARG A 27 -0.86 -8.64 -2.17
N TRP A 28 -1.72 -8.47 -1.18
CA TRP A 28 -2.58 -7.29 -1.14
C TRP A 28 -1.75 -6.01 -1.04
N LEU A 29 -0.69 -6.04 -0.23
CA LEU A 29 0.18 -4.88 -0.08
C LEU A 29 0.96 -4.56 -1.37
N ASP A 30 1.15 -5.55 -2.23
CA ASP A 30 1.87 -5.37 -3.48
C ASP A 30 0.93 -5.21 -4.68
N GLN A 31 -0.37 -5.13 -4.47
CA GLN A 31 -1.33 -5.16 -5.59
C GLN A 31 -1.13 -4.07 -6.62
N CYS A 32 -0.59 -2.94 -6.22
CA CYS A 32 -0.39 -1.84 -7.15
C CYS A 32 0.69 -2.12 -8.20
N LYS A 33 1.46 -3.19 -8.05
CA LYS A 33 2.43 -3.58 -9.07
C LYS A 33 1.78 -3.84 -10.42
N ALA A 34 0.52 -4.24 -10.43
CA ALA A 34 -0.20 -4.49 -11.68
C ALA A 34 -0.32 -3.22 -12.53
N HIS A 35 -0.26 -2.05 -11.91
CA HIS A 35 -0.44 -0.78 -12.59
C HIS A 35 0.82 0.09 -12.57
N LEU A 36 1.74 -0.17 -11.65
CA LEU A 36 2.97 0.59 -11.54
C LEU A 36 4.11 -0.43 -11.42
N ALA A 37 4.75 -0.71 -12.55
CA ALA A 37 5.73 -1.80 -12.61
C ALA A 37 7.02 -1.52 -11.87
N ASP A 38 7.35 -0.25 -11.65
CA ASP A 38 8.56 0.09 -10.92
C ASP A 38 8.25 0.29 -9.44
N ASN A 39 9.22 0.73 -8.67
CA ASN A 39 9.06 0.84 -7.22
C ASN A 39 8.08 1.92 -6.78
N ARG A 40 7.52 2.69 -7.70
CA ARG A 40 6.48 3.68 -7.32
C ARG A 40 5.23 3.01 -6.78
N HIS A 41 5.01 1.71 -7.05
CA HIS A 41 3.86 1.02 -6.46
C HIS A 41 3.91 1.08 -4.93
N ARG A 42 5.11 1.25 -4.37
CA ARG A 42 5.28 1.30 -2.92
C ARG A 42 4.72 2.58 -2.31
N ALA A 43 4.56 3.64 -3.11
CA ALA A 43 4.00 4.89 -2.59
C ALA A 43 2.53 4.77 -2.18
N ILE A 44 1.84 3.76 -2.67
CA ILE A 44 0.41 3.64 -2.41
C ILE A 44 0.11 2.90 -1.12
N LEU A 45 0.70 1.72 -0.93
CA LEU A 45 0.34 0.90 0.23
C LEU A 45 1.50 0.62 1.19
N HIS A 46 2.74 0.93 0.82
CA HIS A 46 3.88 0.67 1.70
C HIS A 46 4.10 1.86 2.64
N ASN A 47 3.10 2.16 3.44
CA ASN A 47 3.15 3.25 4.40
C ASN A 47 2.14 2.99 5.53
N ALA A 48 2.10 3.87 6.52
CA ALA A 48 1.21 3.70 7.67
C ALA A 48 -0.26 3.62 7.26
N TRP A 49 -0.67 4.37 6.23
CA TRP A 49 -2.04 4.33 5.73
C TRP A 49 -2.36 2.97 5.09
N GLY A 50 -1.44 2.43 4.30
CA GLY A 50 -1.63 1.11 3.68
C GLY A 50 -1.74 0.00 4.70
N ILE A 51 -0.95 0.08 5.78
CA ILE A 51 -1.05 -0.88 6.87
C ILE A 51 -2.41 -0.77 7.56
N HIS A 52 -2.88 0.44 7.79
CA HIS A 52 -4.21 0.66 8.37
C HIS A 52 -5.31 0.08 7.48
N LEU A 53 -5.20 0.27 6.16
CA LEU A 53 -6.17 -0.30 5.23
C LEU A 53 -6.15 -1.83 5.26
N ALA A 54 -4.98 -2.44 5.42
CA ALA A 54 -4.90 -3.89 5.52
C ALA A 54 -5.68 -4.39 6.75
N VAL A 55 -5.62 -3.67 7.85
CA VAL A 55 -6.39 -4.02 9.04
C VAL A 55 -7.89 -3.91 8.75
N ASP A 56 -8.31 -2.88 8.01
CA ASP A 56 -9.71 -2.73 7.65
C ASP A 56 -10.19 -3.88 6.76
N VAL A 57 -9.34 -4.39 5.87
CA VAL A 57 -9.72 -5.42 4.93
C VAL A 57 -9.68 -6.82 5.56
N PHE A 58 -8.65 -7.10 6.33
CA PHE A 58 -8.43 -8.46 6.85
C PHE A 58 -8.81 -8.65 8.31
N GLY A 59 -9.14 -7.58 9.01
CA GLY A 59 -9.46 -7.62 10.45
C GLY A 59 -8.23 -7.37 11.30
N ASP A 60 -8.42 -7.33 12.61
CA ASP A 60 -7.33 -7.01 13.52
C ASP A 60 -6.27 -8.11 13.57
N PHE A 61 -6.68 -9.37 13.43
CA PHE A 61 -5.74 -10.46 13.47
C PHE A 61 -6.22 -11.61 12.59
N ILE A 62 -5.30 -12.50 12.24
CA ILE A 62 -5.63 -13.76 11.61
C ILE A 62 -5.19 -14.86 12.58
N THR A 63 -5.76 -16.05 12.41
CA THR A 63 -5.31 -17.23 13.13
C THR A 63 -4.58 -18.11 12.13
N ASN A 64 -3.30 -18.34 12.35
CA ASN A 64 -2.52 -19.12 11.39
C ASN A 64 -2.76 -20.63 11.56
N SER A 65 -2.16 -21.43 10.70
CA SER A 65 -2.36 -22.88 10.73
C SER A 65 -1.75 -23.55 11.97
N ALA A 66 -0.91 -22.85 12.73
CA ALA A 66 -0.43 -23.33 14.01
C ALA A 66 -1.33 -22.87 15.16
N ASN A 67 -2.51 -22.35 14.84
CA ASN A 67 -3.53 -21.90 15.78
C ASN A 67 -3.06 -20.72 16.65
N ARG A 68 -2.20 -19.89 16.09
CA ARG A 68 -1.72 -18.70 16.78
C ARG A 68 -2.35 -17.46 16.17
N ARG A 69 -2.74 -16.49 16.99
CA ARG A 69 -3.21 -15.21 16.50
C ARG A 69 -2.03 -14.35 16.10
N VAL A 70 -2.12 -13.73 14.95
CA VAL A 70 -1.10 -12.82 14.46
C VAL A 70 -1.80 -11.54 14.02
N PHE A 71 -1.34 -10.39 14.51
CA PHE A 71 -2.00 -9.14 14.18
C PHE A 71 -1.67 -8.72 12.76
N VAL A 72 -2.69 -8.35 12.00
CA VAL A 72 -2.53 -7.91 10.62
C VAL A 72 -1.63 -6.68 10.54
N LYS A 73 -1.75 -5.79 11.52
CA LYS A 73 -0.87 -4.62 11.58
C LYS A 73 0.61 -5.03 11.60
N GLU A 74 0.94 -6.04 12.38
CA GLU A 74 2.33 -6.50 12.47
C GLU A 74 2.81 -7.15 11.18
N ILE A 75 1.94 -7.85 10.48
CA ILE A 75 2.27 -8.43 9.18
C ILE A 75 2.55 -7.32 8.17
N GLY A 76 1.71 -6.29 8.16
CA GLY A 76 1.91 -5.13 7.30
C GLY A 76 3.19 -4.39 7.62
N GLU A 77 3.48 -4.19 8.90
CA GLU A 77 4.72 -3.55 9.32
C GLU A 77 5.93 -4.35 8.89
N GLN A 78 5.88 -5.67 9.03
CA GLN A 78 6.95 -6.53 8.56
C GLN A 78 7.21 -6.35 7.07
N HIS A 79 6.14 -6.38 6.26
CA HIS A 79 6.24 -6.26 4.82
C HIS A 79 6.92 -4.94 4.42
N VAL A 80 6.46 -3.85 4.99
CA VAL A 80 6.96 -2.53 4.64
C VAL A 80 8.40 -2.35 5.10
N VAL A 81 8.73 -2.77 6.31
CA VAL A 81 10.10 -2.66 6.82
C VAL A 81 11.06 -3.53 6.02
N GLU A 82 10.63 -4.71 5.59
CA GLU A 82 11.49 -5.56 4.76
C GLU A 82 11.80 -4.94 3.40
N ASP A 83 10.85 -4.18 2.86
CA ASP A 83 11.05 -3.54 1.57
C ASP A 83 11.74 -2.18 1.66
N LEU A 84 11.44 -1.39 2.69
CA LEU A 84 11.89 0.00 2.75
C LEU A 84 12.86 0.30 3.89
N GLY A 85 12.91 -0.55 4.90
CA GLY A 85 13.74 -0.32 6.08
C GLY A 85 13.07 0.50 7.17
N PHE A 86 11.94 1.12 6.89
CA PHE A 86 11.16 1.89 7.86
C PHE A 86 9.73 2.02 7.35
N ILE A 87 8.85 2.58 8.15
CA ILE A 87 7.45 2.76 7.77
C ILE A 87 7.19 4.24 7.54
N PRO A 88 7.12 4.67 6.26
CA PRO A 88 6.83 6.09 6.00
C PRO A 88 5.35 6.40 6.22
N SER A 89 5.05 7.69 6.36
CA SER A 89 3.67 8.13 6.32
C SER A 89 3.21 8.25 4.87
N LEU A 90 1.92 8.33 4.64
CA LEU A 90 1.41 8.58 3.29
C LEU A 90 1.95 9.91 2.76
N ASN A 91 2.00 10.92 3.60
CA ASN A 91 2.51 12.23 3.19
C ASN A 91 3.96 12.16 2.74
N GLU A 92 4.80 11.39 3.44
CA GLU A 92 6.17 11.21 3.01
C GLU A 92 6.25 10.53 1.64
N CYS A 93 5.41 9.54 1.40
CA CYS A 93 5.40 8.84 0.12
C CYS A 93 4.97 9.75 -1.03
N LEU A 94 4.10 10.72 -0.75
CA LEU A 94 3.53 11.57 -1.79
C LEU A 94 4.15 12.96 -1.84
N SER A 95 5.18 13.22 -1.03
CA SER A 95 5.72 14.58 -0.92
C SER A 95 6.27 15.12 -2.22
N GLY A 96 6.70 14.26 -3.13
CA GLY A 96 7.16 14.70 -4.44
C GLY A 96 6.06 14.76 -5.51
N LEU A 97 4.83 14.45 -5.13
CA LEU A 97 3.76 14.45 -6.12
C LEU A 97 3.34 15.88 -6.44
N LYS A 98 3.28 16.18 -7.74
CA LYS A 98 2.85 17.51 -8.16
C LYS A 98 1.35 17.62 -8.04
N LEU A 99 0.87 18.73 -7.50
CA LEU A 99 -0.55 18.99 -7.42
C LEU A 99 -1.03 19.46 -8.80
N GLU A 100 -1.87 18.67 -9.42
CA GLU A 100 -2.40 18.99 -10.74
C GLU A 100 -3.73 19.70 -10.62
N ALA A 101 -4.03 20.56 -11.60
CA ALA A 101 -5.28 21.32 -11.57
C ALA A 101 -6.52 20.42 -11.53
N TRP A 102 -6.49 19.31 -12.24
CA TRP A 102 -7.64 18.41 -12.26
C TRP A 102 -7.90 17.70 -10.93
N MET A 103 -6.93 17.72 -10.01
CA MET A 103 -7.14 17.15 -8.69
C MET A 103 -8.12 17.95 -7.85
N GLY A 104 -8.38 19.20 -8.25
CA GLY A 104 -9.40 20.01 -7.62
C GLY A 104 -10.77 19.89 -8.28
N GLY A 105 -10.89 19.03 -9.30
CA GLY A 105 -12.18 18.84 -9.97
C GLY A 105 -12.51 19.88 -11.01
N ALA A 106 -11.56 20.78 -11.33
CA ALA A 106 -11.85 21.87 -12.22
C ALA A 106 -11.95 21.46 -13.67
N LEU A 107 -11.25 20.45 -14.12
CA LEU A 107 -11.18 20.09 -15.52
C LEU A 107 -11.68 18.69 -15.70
N SER A 108 -12.69 18.53 -16.53
CA SER A 108 -13.36 17.26 -16.65
C SER A 108 -12.86 16.39 -17.77
N ASN A 109 -12.07 16.88 -18.69
CA ASN A 109 -11.50 16.03 -19.72
C ASN A 109 -10.14 16.56 -20.14
N PRO A 110 -9.34 15.77 -20.87
CA PRO A 110 -7.98 16.18 -21.20
C PRO A 110 -7.91 17.45 -22.04
N GLN A 111 -8.86 17.68 -22.91
CA GLN A 111 -8.83 18.87 -23.72
C GLN A 111 -9.07 20.11 -22.89
N GLN A 112 -9.97 20.04 -21.95
CA GLN A 112 -10.19 21.15 -21.05
C GLN A 112 -8.96 21.39 -20.20
N ARG A 113 -8.28 20.32 -19.79
CA ARG A 113 -7.07 20.50 -18.99
C ARG A 113 -5.99 21.23 -19.77
N GLN A 114 -5.91 21.00 -21.07
CA GLN A 114 -4.91 21.71 -21.86
C GLN A 114 -5.30 23.14 -22.13
N ALA A 115 -6.56 23.37 -22.36
CA ALA A 115 -6.98 24.69 -22.72
C ALA A 115 -7.08 25.63 -21.56
N SER A 116 -7.29 25.18 -20.36
CA SER A 116 -7.59 26.05 -19.39
C SER A 116 -6.91 25.97 -18.28
N THR A 117 -6.02 26.65 -18.17
CA THR A 117 -5.38 26.58 -17.11
C THR A 117 -6.00 27.19 -16.13
N ALA A 118 -6.58 28.07 -16.31
CA ALA A 118 -6.95 28.81 -15.32
C ALA A 118 -8.14 28.53 -14.83
N ALA A 119 -8.84 27.98 -15.36
CA ALA A 119 -10.06 27.94 -14.93
C ALA A 119 -10.25 27.17 -13.86
N GLU A 120 -10.12 27.09 -13.06
CA GLU A 120 -10.27 26.33 -12.17
C GLU A 120 -11.14 26.28 -11.36
N SER A 121 -11.73 25.98 -10.94
CA SER A 121 -12.63 26.07 -10.24
C SER A 121 -12.75 25.41 -9.24
N SER A 122 -12.62 24.92 -8.87
CA SER A 122 -12.64 24.38 -7.96
C SER A 122 -13.43 24.01 -7.07
N ASN A 123 -14.05 23.75 -6.95
CA ASN A 123 -14.87 23.40 -6.09
C ASN A 123 -14.71 22.22 -5.62
N CYS A 124 -14.28 21.75 -5.19
CA CYS A 124 -14.26 20.59 -4.74
C CYS A 124 -14.79 20.37 -3.65
#